data_e00e0b918e0d2f2e6570c089faea0a6c
#
_entry.id   e00e0b918e0d2f2e6570c089faea0a6c
#
_cell.length_a   1.000
_cell.length_b   1.000
_cell.length_c   1.000
_cell.angle_alpha   90.00
_cell.angle_beta   90.00
_cell.angle_gamma   90.00
#
_symmetry.space_group_name_H-M   'P 1'
#
loop_
_entity.id
_entity.type
_entity.pdbx_description
1 polymer ?
#
loop_
_entity_poly.entity_id
_entity_poly.type
_entity_poly.pdbx_seq_one_letter_code
_entity_poly.pdbx_strand_id
1 'polypeptide(L)'
;MRRILATVALAVGLLLATGACDQADEIGGQVQDTVREGVDAAREALDDAGDAISGASRATYDQVRSGVEELQADLTDAADQTGAEARQAYQDLLAKADDLRRQADEAAGGAKAEARDAWRSILAALEDLEMRIRGAVDDL
;
A
#
# COMPACT_ATOMS: atom_id res chain seq x y z
N MET A 1 17.90 -38.80 -31.45
CA MET A 1 17.80 -39.26 -30.06
C MET A 1 19.08 -38.94 -29.32
N ARG A 2 19.13 -37.83 -28.60
CA ARG A 2 20.22 -37.54 -27.63
C ARG A 2 19.60 -36.78 -26.46
N ARG A 3 19.47 -37.48 -25.34
CA ARG A 3 19.08 -36.93 -24.06
C ARG A 3 20.28 -36.16 -23.50
N ILE A 4 20.13 -34.86 -23.27
CA ILE A 4 21.09 -34.08 -22.50
C ILE A 4 20.47 -33.86 -21.13
N LEU A 5 20.97 -34.59 -20.15
CA LEU A 5 20.76 -34.38 -18.73
C LEU A 5 21.60 -33.18 -18.30
N ALA A 6 20.96 -32.06 -18.03
CA ALA A 6 21.61 -30.94 -17.37
C ALA A 6 21.47 -31.08 -15.85
N THR A 7 22.57 -31.46 -15.25
CA THR A 7 22.75 -31.52 -13.78
C THR A 7 22.79 -30.11 -13.24
N VAL A 8 21.76 -29.69 -12.51
CA VAL A 8 21.78 -28.45 -11.73
C VAL A 8 22.54 -28.73 -10.43
N ALA A 9 23.74 -28.20 -10.34
CA ALA A 9 24.54 -28.21 -9.13
C ALA A 9 23.93 -27.23 -8.12
N LEU A 10 23.39 -27.77 -7.03
CA LEU A 10 22.92 -27.02 -5.87
C LEU A 10 24.16 -26.56 -5.07
N ALA A 11 24.64 -25.36 -5.30
CA ALA A 11 25.65 -24.73 -4.45
C ALA A 11 24.96 -24.16 -3.20
N VAL A 12 24.91 -24.97 -2.13
CA VAL A 12 24.60 -24.47 -0.80
C VAL A 12 25.84 -23.74 -0.28
N GLY A 13 25.89 -22.45 -0.53
CA GLY A 13 26.86 -21.54 0.06
C GLY A 13 26.42 -21.16 1.47
N LEU A 14 27.00 -21.86 2.45
CA LEU A 14 26.93 -21.49 3.86
C LEU A 14 27.79 -20.24 4.07
N LEU A 15 27.19 -19.05 4.00
CA LEU A 15 27.84 -17.80 4.40
C LEU A 15 27.37 -17.44 5.79
N LEU A 16 28.26 -17.67 6.73
CA LEU A 16 28.20 -17.28 8.14
C LEU A 16 28.08 -15.77 8.31
N ALA A 17 27.03 -15.40 8.99
CA ALA A 17 26.84 -14.28 9.90
C ALA A 17 27.97 -13.23 10.02
N THR A 18 27.81 -12.09 9.33
CA THR A 18 28.17 -10.75 9.82
C THR A 18 27.37 -9.74 9.00
N GLY A 19 26.13 -9.41 9.41
CA GLY A 19 25.31 -8.47 8.65
C GLY A 19 23.85 -8.38 9.09
N ALA A 20 23.53 -8.67 10.34
CA ALA A 20 22.16 -8.58 10.84
C ALA A 20 21.59 -7.15 10.81
N CYS A 21 22.45 -6.13 10.70
CA CYS A 21 22.02 -4.72 10.60
C CYS A 21 21.71 -4.30 9.16
N ASP A 22 22.46 -4.79 8.16
CA ASP A 22 22.26 -4.42 6.76
C ASP A 22 20.97 -5.02 6.17
N GLN A 23 20.59 -6.23 6.60
CA GLN A 23 19.35 -6.88 6.14
C GLN A 23 18.09 -6.20 6.69
N ALA A 24 18.13 -5.66 7.90
CA ALA A 24 17.00 -4.93 8.47
C ALA A 24 16.73 -3.62 7.73
N ASP A 25 17.78 -2.93 7.30
CA ASP A 25 17.67 -1.69 6.51
C ASP A 25 17.18 -1.96 5.08
N GLU A 26 17.61 -3.07 4.44
CA GLU A 26 17.12 -3.48 3.12
C GLU A 26 15.63 -3.89 3.14
N ILE A 27 15.21 -4.65 4.15
CA ILE A 27 13.80 -5.06 4.31
C ILE A 27 12.92 -3.83 4.56
N GLY A 28 13.34 -2.92 5.42
CA GLY A 28 12.65 -1.67 5.70
C GLY A 28 12.48 -0.81 4.44
N GLY A 29 13.51 -0.71 3.61
CA GLY A 29 13.46 0.01 2.33
C GLY A 29 12.49 -0.60 1.32
N GLN A 30 12.49 -1.92 1.16
CA GLN A 30 11.57 -2.63 0.25
C GLN A 30 10.11 -2.51 0.71
N VAL A 31 9.86 -2.64 2.00
CA VAL A 31 8.53 -2.47 2.61
C VAL A 31 8.01 -1.06 2.34
N GLN A 32 8.82 -0.05 2.58
CA GLN A 32 8.45 1.34 2.32
C GLN A 32 8.13 1.60 0.85
N ASP A 33 8.97 1.10 -0.08
CA ASP A 33 8.77 1.29 -1.51
C ASP A 33 7.46 0.63 -1.98
N THR A 34 7.15 -0.58 -1.49
CA THR A 34 5.92 -1.30 -1.80
C THR A 34 4.68 -0.54 -1.34
N VAL A 35 4.69 0.00 -0.13
CA VAL A 35 3.57 0.80 0.39
C VAL A 35 3.46 2.13 -0.33
N ARG A 36 4.59 2.78 -0.65
CA ARG A 36 4.60 4.03 -1.43
C ARG A 36 3.97 3.86 -2.80
N GLU A 37 4.27 2.79 -3.51
CA GLU A 37 3.61 2.47 -4.79
C GLU A 37 2.09 2.36 -4.63
N GLY A 38 1.61 1.76 -3.54
CA GLY A 38 0.18 1.69 -3.23
C GLY A 38 -0.45 3.06 -2.97
N VAL A 39 0.25 3.94 -2.24
CA VAL A 39 -0.20 5.33 -2.01
C VAL A 39 -0.24 6.12 -3.31
N ASP A 40 0.77 5.99 -4.16
CA ASP A 40 0.83 6.67 -5.46
C ASP A 40 -0.30 6.18 -6.38
N ALA A 41 -0.59 4.87 -6.41
CA ALA A 41 -1.72 4.32 -7.15
C ALA A 41 -3.07 4.83 -6.64
N ALA A 42 -3.25 4.97 -5.32
CA ALA A 42 -4.45 5.54 -4.73
C ALA A 42 -4.62 7.02 -5.12
N ARG A 43 -3.54 7.79 -5.15
CA ARG A 43 -3.56 9.20 -5.60
C ARG A 43 -3.91 9.31 -7.07
N GLU A 44 -3.31 8.48 -7.92
CA GLU A 44 -3.63 8.45 -9.36
C GLU A 44 -5.10 8.11 -9.59
N ALA A 45 -5.64 7.10 -8.90
CA ALA A 45 -7.06 6.75 -8.97
C ALA A 45 -7.97 7.90 -8.52
N LEU A 46 -7.59 8.66 -7.49
CA LEU A 46 -8.31 9.85 -7.03
C LEU A 46 -8.26 10.98 -8.06
N ASP A 47 -7.11 11.24 -8.66
CA ASP A 47 -6.96 12.29 -9.68
C ASP A 47 -7.78 11.94 -10.93
N ASP A 48 -7.76 10.70 -11.39
CA ASP A 48 -8.54 10.23 -12.53
C ASP A 48 -10.05 10.25 -12.27
N ALA A 49 -10.47 9.96 -11.04
CA ALA A 49 -11.87 9.93 -10.64
C ALA A 49 -12.44 11.31 -10.30
N GLY A 50 -11.60 12.31 -10.05
CA GLY A 50 -12.00 13.61 -9.52
C GLY A 50 -13.02 14.38 -10.37
N ASP A 51 -12.92 14.25 -11.69
CA ASP A 51 -13.84 14.92 -12.62
C ASP A 51 -15.24 14.27 -12.67
N ALA A 52 -15.32 12.97 -12.39
CA ALA A 52 -16.58 12.21 -12.38
C ALA A 52 -17.34 12.33 -11.04
N ILE A 53 -16.68 12.81 -9.99
CA ILE A 53 -17.26 12.93 -8.65
C ILE A 53 -17.69 14.38 -8.39
N SER A 54 -19.00 14.57 -8.23
CA SER A 54 -19.61 15.89 -8.00
C SER A 54 -20.77 15.81 -7.01
N GLY A 55 -21.31 16.95 -6.59
CA GLY A 55 -22.47 17.03 -5.72
C GLY A 55 -22.18 16.52 -4.29
N ALA A 56 -23.08 15.72 -3.74
CA ALA A 56 -22.99 15.23 -2.36
C ALA A 56 -21.75 14.35 -2.09
N SER A 57 -21.23 13.65 -3.11
CA SER A 57 -20.04 12.82 -3.02
C SER A 57 -18.73 13.61 -2.99
N ARG A 58 -18.76 14.89 -3.34
CA ARG A 58 -17.54 15.72 -3.43
C ARG A 58 -16.87 15.92 -2.07
N ALA A 59 -17.64 16.15 -1.03
CA ALA A 59 -17.10 16.31 0.32
C ALA A 59 -16.39 15.05 0.79
N THR A 60 -16.97 13.87 0.56
CA THR A 60 -16.34 12.59 0.89
C THR A 60 -15.09 12.35 0.03
N TYR A 61 -15.12 12.68 -1.25
CA TYR A 61 -13.95 12.62 -2.12
C TYR A 61 -12.79 13.46 -1.57
N ASP A 62 -13.06 14.71 -1.19
CA ASP A 62 -12.05 15.60 -0.62
C ASP A 62 -11.48 15.05 0.70
N GLN A 63 -12.31 14.41 1.53
CA GLN A 63 -11.86 13.73 2.76
C GLN A 63 -10.97 12.53 2.47
N VAL A 64 -11.35 11.67 1.52
CA VAL A 64 -10.55 10.51 1.12
C VAL A 64 -9.22 10.95 0.52
N ARG A 65 -9.23 11.98 -0.32
CA ARG A 65 -8.01 12.55 -0.89
C ARG A 65 -7.07 13.08 0.18
N SER A 66 -7.56 13.89 1.10
CA SER A 66 -6.77 14.39 2.22
C SER A 66 -6.22 13.25 3.08
N GLY A 67 -7.01 12.21 3.33
CA GLY A 67 -6.57 11.03 4.07
C GLY A 67 -5.45 10.26 3.38
N VAL A 68 -5.46 10.14 2.05
CA VAL A 68 -4.37 9.52 1.28
C VAL A 68 -3.10 10.39 1.33
N GLU A 69 -3.22 11.72 1.30
CA GLU A 69 -2.10 12.63 1.49
C GLU A 69 -1.48 12.52 2.90
N GLU A 70 -2.31 12.37 3.93
CA GLU A 70 -1.86 12.09 5.30
C GLU A 70 -1.16 10.72 5.40
N LEU A 71 -1.69 9.68 4.76
CA LEU A 71 -1.03 8.38 4.71
C LEU A 71 0.38 8.48 4.13
N GLN A 72 0.59 9.30 3.12
CA GLN A 72 1.91 9.52 2.53
C GLN A 72 2.87 10.18 3.52
N ALA A 73 2.41 11.18 4.28
CA ALA A 73 3.20 11.81 5.32
C ALA A 73 3.55 10.84 6.45
N ASP A 74 2.55 10.10 6.94
CA ASP A 74 2.72 9.10 7.99
C ASP A 74 3.65 7.96 7.54
N LEU A 75 3.60 7.56 6.27
CA LEU A 75 4.53 6.58 5.70
C LEU A 75 5.97 7.09 5.72
N THR A 76 6.19 8.35 5.42
CA THR A 76 7.51 8.96 5.49
C THR A 76 8.05 8.94 6.92
N ASP A 77 7.21 9.27 7.90
CA ASP A 77 7.57 9.22 9.32
C ASP A 77 7.82 7.77 9.80
N ALA A 78 7.02 6.82 9.34
CA ALA A 78 7.16 5.39 9.66
C ALA A 78 8.47 4.79 9.11
N ALA A 79 8.98 5.31 8.01
CA ALA A 79 10.22 4.86 7.38
C ALA A 79 11.46 5.10 8.26
N ASP A 80 11.41 6.13 9.10
CA ASP A 80 12.50 6.48 10.03
C ASP A 80 12.46 5.64 11.33
N GLN A 81 11.42 4.83 11.52
CA GLN A 81 11.24 4.00 12.70
C GLN A 81 11.73 2.57 12.47
N THR A 82 12.10 1.90 13.56
CA THR A 82 12.61 0.52 13.52
C THR A 82 11.95 -0.35 14.59
N GLY A 83 11.96 -1.67 14.37
CA GLY A 83 11.48 -2.65 15.33
C GLY A 83 9.99 -2.51 15.68
N ALA A 84 9.68 -2.50 16.98
CA ALA A 84 8.30 -2.43 17.46
C ALA A 84 7.59 -1.11 17.11
N GLU A 85 8.34 -0.01 17.05
CA GLU A 85 7.79 1.32 16.67
C GLU A 85 7.40 1.34 15.19
N ALA A 86 8.23 0.78 14.31
CA ALA A 86 7.90 0.64 12.89
C ALA A 86 6.64 -0.21 12.70
N ARG A 87 6.57 -1.36 13.37
CA ARG A 87 5.38 -2.23 13.31
C ARG A 87 4.12 -1.50 13.77
N GLN A 88 4.17 -0.75 14.85
CA GLN A 88 3.04 0.05 15.33
C GLN A 88 2.64 1.11 14.31
N ALA A 89 3.61 1.83 13.74
CA ALA A 89 3.34 2.86 12.74
C ALA A 89 2.64 2.28 11.50
N TYR A 90 3.08 1.13 10.99
CA TYR A 90 2.41 0.45 9.86
C TYR A 90 1.03 -0.11 10.22
N GLN A 91 0.79 -0.53 11.46
CA GLN A 91 -0.55 -0.89 11.93
C GLN A 91 -1.48 0.31 11.96
N ASP A 92 -1.00 1.48 12.36
CA ASP A 92 -1.76 2.72 12.34
C ASP A 92 -2.08 3.16 10.90
N LEU A 93 -1.12 3.00 9.96
CA LEU A 93 -1.36 3.21 8.53
C LEU A 93 -2.44 2.27 7.99
N LEU A 94 -2.42 0.99 8.39
CA LEU A 94 -3.42 0.00 7.99
C LEU A 94 -4.82 0.39 8.47
N ALA A 95 -4.95 0.81 9.72
CA ALA A 95 -6.21 1.26 10.28
C ALA A 95 -6.76 2.50 9.55
N LYS A 96 -5.89 3.44 9.19
CA LYS A 96 -6.24 4.64 8.42
C LYS A 96 -6.69 4.27 6.99
N ALA A 97 -5.98 3.36 6.32
CA ALA A 97 -6.36 2.87 4.98
C ALA A 97 -7.72 2.16 4.99
N ASP A 98 -8.00 1.33 6.00
CA ASP A 98 -9.32 0.67 6.16
C ASP A 98 -10.44 1.69 6.36
N ASP A 99 -10.21 2.74 7.14
CA ASP A 99 -11.18 3.82 7.34
C ASP A 99 -11.48 4.58 6.04
N LEU A 100 -10.45 4.91 5.26
CA LEU A 100 -10.61 5.55 3.95
C LEU A 100 -11.37 4.66 2.98
N ARG A 101 -11.08 3.36 2.97
CA ARG A 101 -11.82 2.38 2.15
C ARG A 101 -13.29 2.34 2.53
N ARG A 102 -13.64 2.34 3.81
CA ARG A 102 -15.05 2.37 4.26
C ARG A 102 -15.75 3.65 3.83
N GLN A 103 -15.11 4.80 3.95
CA GLN A 103 -15.67 6.07 3.48
C GLN A 103 -15.95 6.06 1.97
N ALA A 104 -15.01 5.51 1.18
CA ALA A 104 -15.18 5.36 -0.26
C ALA A 104 -16.29 4.36 -0.63
N ASP A 105 -16.44 3.27 0.12
CA ASP A 105 -17.51 2.28 -0.08
C ASP A 105 -18.89 2.86 0.20
N GLU A 106 -19.06 3.61 1.28
CA GLU A 106 -20.30 4.33 1.58
C GLU A 106 -20.64 5.34 0.49
N ALA A 107 -19.66 6.09 0.00
CA ALA A 107 -19.86 7.05 -1.07
C ALA A 107 -20.26 6.37 -2.40
N ALA A 108 -19.65 5.23 -2.71
CA ALA A 108 -20.00 4.43 -3.89
C ALA A 108 -21.43 3.91 -3.82
N GLY A 109 -21.89 3.49 -2.65
CA GLY A 109 -23.26 3.01 -2.42
C GLY A 109 -24.33 4.06 -2.69
N GLY A 110 -24.06 5.33 -2.38
CA GLY A 110 -24.99 6.45 -2.59
C GLY A 110 -24.82 7.19 -3.93
N ALA A 111 -23.83 6.84 -4.75
CA ALA A 111 -23.46 7.57 -5.95
C ALA A 111 -24.31 7.18 -7.17
N LYS A 112 -24.45 8.13 -8.12
CA LYS A 112 -24.98 7.88 -9.46
C LYS A 112 -24.02 7.03 -10.29
N ALA A 113 -24.48 6.44 -11.40
CA ALA A 113 -23.74 5.44 -12.16
C ALA A 113 -22.30 5.86 -12.54
N GLU A 114 -22.11 7.07 -13.07
CA GLU A 114 -20.79 7.58 -13.48
C GLU A 114 -19.85 7.77 -12.27
N ALA A 115 -20.34 8.38 -11.20
CA ALA A 115 -19.58 8.53 -9.96
C ALA A 115 -19.32 7.20 -9.28
N ARG A 116 -20.21 6.24 -9.41
CA ARG A 116 -20.03 4.87 -8.85
C ARG A 116 -18.85 4.14 -9.47
N ASP A 117 -18.65 4.26 -10.77
CA ASP A 117 -17.51 3.65 -11.45
C ASP A 117 -16.19 4.32 -11.03
N ALA A 118 -16.20 5.65 -10.86
CA ALA A 118 -15.07 6.38 -10.31
C ALA A 118 -14.73 5.92 -8.87
N TRP A 119 -15.74 5.78 -8.01
CA TRP A 119 -15.55 5.25 -6.65
C TRP A 119 -15.04 3.82 -6.62
N ARG A 120 -15.45 2.96 -7.55
CA ARG A 120 -14.92 1.60 -7.66
C ARG A 120 -13.43 1.58 -7.98
N SER A 121 -12.97 2.49 -8.83
CA SER A 121 -11.54 2.62 -9.14
C SER A 121 -10.74 3.06 -7.91
N ILE A 122 -11.27 4.01 -7.14
CA ILE A 122 -10.67 4.45 -5.87
C ILE A 122 -10.65 3.29 -4.86
N LEU A 123 -11.76 2.56 -4.72
CA LEU A 123 -11.85 1.39 -3.83
C LEU A 123 -10.81 0.33 -4.17
N ALA A 124 -10.67 -0.02 -5.45
CA ALA A 124 -9.68 -1.00 -5.90
C ALA A 124 -8.25 -0.59 -5.52
N ALA A 125 -7.92 0.70 -5.67
CA ALA A 125 -6.61 1.22 -5.30
C ALA A 125 -6.39 1.23 -3.77
N LEU A 126 -7.42 1.55 -2.99
CA LEU A 126 -7.35 1.52 -1.52
C LEU A 126 -7.25 0.08 -0.99
N GLU A 127 -7.92 -0.89 -1.60
CA GLU A 127 -7.79 -2.32 -1.28
C GLU A 127 -6.39 -2.85 -1.58
N ASP A 128 -5.79 -2.47 -2.70
CA ASP A 128 -4.40 -2.81 -3.04
C ASP A 128 -3.43 -2.19 -2.03
N LEU A 129 -3.63 -0.93 -1.68
CA LEU A 129 -2.84 -0.24 -0.64
C LEU A 129 -2.93 -0.96 0.72
N GLU A 130 -4.14 -1.33 1.13
CA GLU A 130 -4.38 -2.07 2.37
C GLU A 130 -3.65 -3.42 2.41
N MET A 131 -3.67 -4.17 1.30
CA MET A 131 -2.93 -5.42 1.16
C MET A 131 -1.41 -5.21 1.27
N ARG A 132 -0.88 -4.16 0.66
CA ARG A 132 0.55 -3.82 0.71
C ARG A 132 1.00 -3.44 2.12
N ILE A 133 0.21 -2.63 2.84
CA ILE A 133 0.50 -2.27 4.24
C ILE A 133 0.44 -3.51 5.13
N ARG A 134 -0.55 -4.39 4.93
CA ARG A 134 -0.66 -5.64 5.70
C ARG A 134 0.55 -6.55 5.48
N GLY A 135 0.97 -6.73 4.23
CA GLY A 135 2.21 -7.44 3.92
C GLY A 135 3.43 -6.82 4.60
N ALA A 136 3.51 -5.49 4.62
CA ALA A 136 4.56 -4.76 5.32
C ALA A 136 4.60 -5.05 6.84
N VAL A 137 3.44 -5.10 7.48
CA VAL A 137 3.31 -5.45 8.92
C VAL A 137 3.79 -6.87 9.19
N ASP A 138 3.47 -7.80 8.28
CA ASP A 138 3.87 -9.21 8.41
C ASP A 138 5.38 -9.42 8.23
N ASP A 139 6.03 -8.57 7.43
CA ASP A 139 7.47 -8.63 7.16
C ASP A 139 8.33 -7.92 8.23
N LEU A 140 7.74 -7.11 9.11
CA LEU A 140 8.39 -6.43 10.24
C LEU A 140 8.33 -7.24 11.54
#